data_09c465584ac6a01d219c2d6917ceb1af
#
_entry.id   09c465584ac6a01d219c2d6917ceb1af
#
_cell.length_a   1.000
_cell.length_b   1.000
_cell.length_c   1.000
_cell.angle_alpha   90.00
_cell.angle_beta   90.00
_cell.angle_gamma   90.00
#
_symmetry.space_group_name_H-M   'P 1'
#
loop_
_entity.id
_entity.type
_entity.pdbx_description
1 polymer ?
#
loop_
_entity_poly.entity_id
_entity_poly.type
_entity_poly.pdbx_seq_one_letter_code
_entity_poly.pdbx_strand_id
1 'polypeptide(L)'
;FQGSMETQMTLMKMTDVVCDDLKARIGIDRAKGTYPGYHYMRLTLGEFIRHRYKVRDLAFGQLTEQFIHDYQAFAMEEKGYAIDTVRHHLAILKKICRLAYKKGYAEKCHFQHFALPKQSERTPRALSRESFEKIRDVEIPAYRKSHMLARDLFLFACYTGVSYADAVSITNENLYTDDNGALWLKYRRKKNEHRASVKLLPEALALLEKYKDETRETLFPIIHHPNMKRHMKALAALAGIKDDLCYHQARHSFASLITLEAGVPIETISRMLGHSDISTTQVYARVSPKKLFEDMDKFIEATKDFQLVL
;
A
#
# COMPACT_ATOMS: atom_id res chain seq x y z
N PHE A 1 2.64 -1.40 -57.10
CA PHE A 1 2.35 -0.87 -55.77
C PHE A 1 2.26 -2.04 -54.80
N GLN A 2 3.39 -2.43 -54.22
CA GLN A 2 3.42 -3.31 -53.04
C GLN A 2 3.22 -2.43 -51.82
N GLY A 3 1.95 -2.25 -51.41
CA GLY A 3 1.62 -1.69 -50.12
C GLY A 3 2.05 -2.70 -49.07
N SER A 4 3.06 -2.39 -48.25
CA SER A 4 3.36 -3.11 -47.04
C SER A 4 2.07 -3.19 -46.21
N MET A 5 1.57 -4.39 -45.93
CA MET A 5 0.53 -4.59 -44.93
C MET A 5 1.16 -4.18 -43.58
N GLU A 6 1.04 -2.90 -43.25
CA GLU A 6 1.24 -2.46 -41.88
C GLU A 6 0.28 -3.29 -41.01
N THR A 7 0.84 -4.16 -40.23
CA THR A 7 0.07 -5.07 -39.38
C THR A 7 -0.72 -4.21 -38.40
N GLN A 8 -2.03 -4.06 -38.65
CA GLN A 8 -2.92 -3.21 -37.89
C GLN A 8 -2.73 -3.44 -36.38
N MET A 9 -2.51 -2.39 -35.62
CA MET A 9 -2.36 -2.47 -34.17
C MET A 9 -3.68 -2.91 -33.53
N THR A 10 -3.64 -3.96 -32.72
CA THR A 10 -4.81 -4.56 -32.07
C THR A 10 -4.69 -4.43 -30.55
N LEU A 11 -5.77 -4.72 -29.82
CA LEU A 11 -5.84 -4.55 -28.38
C LEU A 11 -4.77 -5.35 -27.63
N MET A 12 -4.62 -6.66 -27.95
CA MET A 12 -3.62 -7.51 -27.28
C MET A 12 -2.20 -7.11 -27.69
N LYS A 13 -1.94 -6.81 -28.96
CA LYS A 13 -0.63 -6.32 -29.41
C LYS A 13 -0.24 -5.02 -28.67
N MET A 14 -1.16 -4.08 -28.54
CA MET A 14 -0.90 -2.85 -27.81
C MET A 14 -0.67 -3.10 -26.31
N THR A 15 -1.41 -4.05 -25.74
CA THR A 15 -1.24 -4.47 -24.36
C THR A 15 0.16 -5.08 -24.14
N ASP A 16 0.63 -5.90 -25.09
CA ASP A 16 1.96 -6.49 -25.07
C ASP A 16 3.04 -5.40 -25.14
N VAL A 17 2.93 -4.47 -26.08
CA VAL A 17 3.86 -3.33 -26.20
C VAL A 17 3.95 -2.53 -24.90
N VAL A 18 2.81 -2.26 -24.24
CA VAL A 18 2.80 -1.53 -22.94
C VAL A 18 3.41 -2.36 -21.82
N CYS A 19 3.18 -3.67 -21.80
CA CYS A 19 3.77 -4.58 -20.81
C CYS A 19 5.28 -4.68 -20.98
N ASP A 20 5.77 -4.77 -22.21
CA ASP A 20 7.20 -4.88 -22.54
C ASP A 20 7.94 -3.56 -22.24
N ASP A 21 7.36 -2.42 -22.63
CA ASP A 21 7.89 -1.09 -22.23
C ASP A 21 8.01 -0.96 -20.72
N LEU A 22 6.92 -1.32 -20.00
CA LEU A 22 6.94 -1.27 -18.54
C LEU A 22 8.02 -2.17 -17.94
N LYS A 23 8.19 -3.38 -18.50
CA LYS A 23 9.19 -4.34 -18.05
C LYS A 23 10.61 -3.83 -18.28
N ALA A 24 10.87 -3.22 -19.43
CA ALA A 24 12.17 -2.63 -19.77
C ALA A 24 12.53 -1.44 -18.85
N ARG A 25 11.55 -0.75 -18.32
CA ARG A 25 11.73 0.43 -17.45
C ARG A 25 11.81 0.09 -15.95
N ILE A 26 11.69 -1.20 -15.58
CA ILE A 26 11.88 -1.61 -14.18
C ILE A 26 13.31 -1.31 -13.73
N GLY A 27 13.46 -0.60 -12.61
CA GLY A 27 14.75 -0.20 -12.05
C GLY A 27 15.32 1.09 -12.65
N ILE A 28 14.70 1.66 -13.69
CA ILE A 28 15.02 2.97 -14.25
C ILE A 28 14.08 4.02 -13.64
N ASP A 29 12.81 3.97 -13.99
CA ASP A 29 11.77 4.90 -13.51
C ASP A 29 10.47 4.19 -13.10
N ARG A 30 10.48 2.86 -13.07
CA ARG A 30 9.35 2.02 -12.67
C ARG A 30 9.73 1.05 -11.56
N ALA A 31 8.86 0.97 -10.55
CA ALA A 31 9.02 -0.01 -9.48
C ALA A 31 8.69 -1.42 -9.97
N LYS A 32 9.48 -2.42 -9.55
CA LYS A 32 9.26 -3.85 -9.88
C LYS A 32 7.83 -4.33 -9.56
N GLY A 33 7.22 -3.80 -8.49
CA GLY A 33 5.87 -4.15 -8.06
C GLY A 33 4.74 -3.66 -8.99
N THR A 34 5.02 -2.80 -9.98
CA THR A 34 4.00 -2.31 -10.93
C THR A 34 3.69 -3.33 -12.02
N TYR A 35 4.69 -4.09 -12.49
CA TYR A 35 4.55 -5.02 -13.60
C TYR A 35 3.52 -6.14 -13.36
N PRO A 36 3.44 -6.81 -12.19
CA PRO A 36 2.48 -7.89 -11.96
C PRO A 36 1.03 -7.51 -12.27
N GLY A 37 0.61 -6.29 -11.90
CA GLY A 37 -0.76 -5.83 -12.18
C GLY A 37 -1.07 -5.78 -13.68
N TYR A 38 -0.13 -5.30 -14.50
CA TYR A 38 -0.28 -5.29 -15.96
C TYR A 38 -0.26 -6.70 -16.55
N HIS A 39 0.64 -7.55 -16.06
CA HIS A 39 0.76 -8.93 -16.50
C HIS A 39 -0.53 -9.74 -16.25
N TYR A 40 -1.07 -9.67 -15.03
CA TYR A 40 -2.31 -10.40 -14.71
C TYR A 40 -3.52 -9.82 -15.45
N MET A 41 -3.61 -8.50 -15.60
CA MET A 41 -4.66 -7.88 -16.43
C MET A 41 -4.58 -8.39 -17.87
N ARG A 42 -3.38 -8.45 -18.48
CA ARG A 42 -3.15 -8.98 -19.82
C ARG A 42 -3.63 -10.41 -19.97
N LEU A 43 -3.28 -11.28 -19.01
CA LEU A 43 -3.72 -12.68 -19.02
C LEU A 43 -5.24 -12.80 -18.97
N THR A 44 -5.87 -12.10 -18.04
CA THR A 44 -7.32 -12.07 -17.87
C THR A 44 -8.03 -11.51 -19.11
N LEU A 45 -7.48 -10.45 -19.72
CA LEU A 45 -8.00 -9.87 -20.95
C LEU A 45 -7.97 -10.86 -22.13
N GLY A 46 -6.85 -11.57 -22.30
CA GLY A 46 -6.72 -12.59 -23.34
C GLY A 46 -7.67 -13.77 -23.13
N GLU A 47 -7.91 -14.20 -21.89
CA GLU A 47 -8.89 -15.22 -21.56
C GLU A 47 -10.32 -14.74 -21.86
N PHE A 48 -10.67 -13.51 -21.47
CA PHE A 48 -11.97 -12.90 -21.74
C PHE A 48 -12.26 -12.83 -23.26
N ILE A 49 -11.30 -12.33 -24.05
CA ILE A 49 -11.47 -12.23 -25.51
C ILE A 49 -11.72 -13.61 -26.12
N ARG A 50 -10.96 -14.62 -25.72
CA ARG A 50 -11.19 -16.00 -26.20
C ARG A 50 -12.54 -16.54 -25.74
N HIS A 51 -12.91 -16.30 -24.50
CA HIS A 51 -14.16 -16.80 -23.94
C HIS A 51 -15.38 -16.17 -24.62
N ARG A 52 -15.41 -14.85 -24.72
CA ARG A 52 -16.59 -14.09 -25.20
C ARG A 52 -16.68 -13.99 -26.71
N TYR A 53 -15.55 -13.73 -27.39
CA TYR A 53 -15.51 -13.42 -28.82
C TYR A 53 -14.98 -14.57 -29.69
N LYS A 54 -14.47 -15.65 -29.09
CA LYS A 54 -13.90 -16.85 -29.78
C LYS A 54 -12.74 -16.50 -30.74
N VAL A 55 -12.07 -15.38 -30.50
CA VAL A 55 -10.88 -14.93 -31.24
C VAL A 55 -9.70 -14.74 -30.30
N ARG A 56 -8.49 -14.55 -30.88
CA ARG A 56 -7.27 -14.34 -30.08
C ARG A 56 -7.02 -12.87 -29.74
N ASP A 57 -7.57 -11.96 -30.53
CA ASP A 57 -7.35 -10.51 -30.40
C ASP A 57 -8.51 -9.75 -31.04
N LEU A 58 -8.64 -8.45 -30.73
CA LEU A 58 -9.67 -7.56 -31.25
C LEU A 58 -9.04 -6.29 -31.83
N ALA A 59 -9.55 -5.81 -32.95
CA ALA A 59 -9.24 -4.47 -33.45
C ALA A 59 -9.87 -3.41 -32.54
N PHE A 60 -9.23 -2.24 -32.41
CA PHE A 60 -9.76 -1.16 -31.58
C PHE A 60 -11.16 -0.66 -32.03
N GLY A 61 -11.46 -0.73 -33.32
CA GLY A 61 -12.80 -0.38 -33.83
C GLY A 61 -13.92 -1.33 -33.38
N GLN A 62 -13.59 -2.52 -32.88
CA GLN A 62 -14.57 -3.49 -32.36
C GLN A 62 -14.86 -3.27 -30.87
N LEU A 63 -14.09 -2.41 -30.18
CA LEU A 63 -14.30 -2.12 -28.77
C LEU A 63 -15.50 -1.19 -28.63
N THR A 64 -16.42 -1.57 -27.76
CA THR A 64 -17.61 -0.81 -27.41
C THR A 64 -17.66 -0.57 -25.90
N GLU A 65 -18.59 0.25 -25.44
CA GLU A 65 -18.83 0.40 -24.00
C GLU A 65 -19.30 -0.95 -23.39
N GLN A 66 -20.10 -1.72 -24.16
CA GLN A 66 -20.54 -3.06 -23.74
C GLN A 66 -19.37 -4.00 -23.50
N PHE A 67 -18.28 -3.91 -24.31
CA PHE A 67 -17.05 -4.68 -24.06
C PHE A 67 -16.49 -4.46 -22.65
N ILE A 68 -16.57 -3.23 -22.13
CA ILE A 68 -16.06 -2.89 -20.80
C ILE A 68 -16.92 -3.54 -19.72
N HIS A 69 -18.23 -3.48 -19.88
CA HIS A 69 -19.18 -4.11 -18.95
C HIS A 69 -19.07 -5.63 -18.99
N ASP A 70 -18.96 -6.23 -20.16
CA ASP A 70 -18.76 -7.69 -20.31
C ASP A 70 -17.44 -8.15 -19.68
N TYR A 71 -16.35 -7.37 -19.84
CA TYR A 71 -15.08 -7.67 -19.16
C TYR A 71 -15.20 -7.58 -17.65
N GLN A 72 -15.90 -6.57 -17.14
CA GLN A 72 -16.14 -6.44 -15.70
C GLN A 72 -16.92 -7.63 -15.15
N ALA A 73 -18.03 -8.02 -15.81
CA ALA A 73 -18.83 -9.17 -15.42
C ALA A 73 -17.99 -10.47 -15.44
N PHE A 74 -17.26 -10.73 -16.53
CA PHE A 74 -16.37 -11.89 -16.64
C PHE A 74 -15.34 -11.94 -15.51
N ALA A 75 -14.70 -10.81 -15.20
CA ALA A 75 -13.68 -10.76 -14.15
C ALA A 75 -14.25 -10.99 -12.75
N MET A 76 -15.49 -10.56 -12.49
CA MET A 76 -16.15 -10.75 -11.20
C MET A 76 -16.78 -12.15 -11.07
N GLU A 77 -17.51 -12.60 -12.07
CA GLU A 77 -18.34 -13.81 -12.02
C GLU A 77 -17.53 -15.07 -12.33
N GLU A 78 -16.75 -15.05 -13.43
CA GLU A 78 -16.00 -16.23 -13.87
C GLU A 78 -14.63 -16.35 -13.18
N LYS A 79 -13.97 -15.22 -12.88
CA LYS A 79 -12.66 -15.23 -12.23
C LYS A 79 -12.73 -15.01 -10.71
N GLY A 80 -13.90 -14.62 -10.17
CA GLY A 80 -14.09 -14.36 -8.75
C GLY A 80 -13.27 -13.18 -8.21
N TYR A 81 -12.91 -12.21 -9.05
CA TYR A 81 -12.08 -11.08 -8.62
C TYR A 81 -12.89 -10.07 -7.81
N ALA A 82 -12.28 -9.58 -6.72
CA ALA A 82 -12.83 -8.48 -5.96
C ALA A 82 -12.90 -7.20 -6.82
N ILE A 83 -13.90 -6.36 -6.54
CA ILE A 83 -14.15 -5.11 -7.29
C ILE A 83 -12.92 -4.20 -7.40
N ASP A 84 -12.06 -4.14 -6.38
CA ASP A 84 -10.83 -3.34 -6.41
C ASP A 84 -9.80 -3.88 -7.41
N THR A 85 -9.72 -5.21 -7.59
CA THR A 85 -8.88 -5.85 -8.61
C THR A 85 -9.41 -5.54 -10.01
N VAL A 86 -10.72 -5.66 -10.20
CA VAL A 86 -11.39 -5.34 -11.47
C VAL A 86 -11.21 -3.86 -11.81
N ARG A 87 -11.41 -2.97 -10.84
CA ARG A 87 -11.14 -1.53 -10.99
C ARG A 87 -9.70 -1.26 -11.45
N HIS A 88 -8.72 -1.95 -10.85
CA HIS A 88 -7.32 -1.83 -11.24
C HIS A 88 -7.09 -2.29 -12.69
N HIS A 89 -7.64 -3.43 -13.08
CA HIS A 89 -7.59 -3.93 -14.45
C HIS A 89 -8.22 -2.93 -15.45
N LEU A 90 -9.40 -2.41 -15.14
CA LEU A 90 -10.09 -1.42 -15.98
C LEU A 90 -9.30 -0.10 -16.07
N ALA A 91 -8.62 0.32 -15.01
CA ALA A 91 -7.76 1.50 -15.04
C ALA A 91 -6.56 1.32 -15.99
N ILE A 92 -5.94 0.13 -15.99
CA ILE A 92 -4.86 -0.22 -16.93
C ILE A 92 -5.40 -0.25 -18.36
N LEU A 93 -6.51 -0.93 -18.60
CA LEU A 93 -7.14 -1.05 -19.91
C LEU A 93 -7.53 0.33 -20.47
N LYS A 94 -8.12 1.20 -19.64
CA LYS A 94 -8.41 2.60 -19.97
C LYS A 94 -7.16 3.36 -20.42
N LYS A 95 -6.04 3.16 -19.74
CA LYS A 95 -4.75 3.77 -20.08
C LYS A 95 -4.24 3.27 -21.44
N ILE A 96 -4.34 1.96 -21.71
CA ILE A 96 -3.93 1.35 -22.99
C ILE A 96 -4.78 1.89 -24.13
N CYS A 97 -6.11 1.92 -24.00
CA CYS A 97 -7.01 2.45 -25.03
C CYS A 97 -6.80 3.95 -25.29
N ARG A 98 -6.54 4.74 -24.24
CA ARG A 98 -6.17 6.16 -24.41
C ARG A 98 -4.84 6.35 -25.14
N LEU A 99 -3.87 5.49 -24.87
CA LEU A 99 -2.58 5.54 -25.56
C LEU A 99 -2.73 5.13 -27.03
N ALA A 100 -3.54 4.11 -27.34
CA ALA A 100 -3.85 3.70 -28.71
C ALA A 100 -4.55 4.84 -29.49
N TYR A 101 -5.52 5.49 -28.88
CA TYR A 101 -6.18 6.66 -29.46
C TYR A 101 -5.20 7.81 -29.75
N LYS A 102 -4.34 8.16 -28.77
CA LYS A 102 -3.32 9.21 -28.95
C LYS A 102 -2.30 8.89 -30.06
N LYS A 103 -2.04 7.62 -30.33
CA LYS A 103 -1.13 7.16 -31.40
C LYS A 103 -1.82 6.97 -32.75
N GLY A 104 -3.12 7.26 -32.85
CA GLY A 104 -3.90 7.09 -34.08
C GLY A 104 -4.27 5.65 -34.42
N TYR A 105 -4.09 4.69 -33.52
CA TYR A 105 -4.47 3.29 -33.73
C TYR A 105 -5.97 3.02 -33.50
N ALA A 106 -6.67 3.97 -32.90
CA ALA A 106 -8.09 3.92 -32.65
C ALA A 106 -8.73 5.28 -33.03
N GLU A 107 -9.83 5.26 -33.74
CA GLU A 107 -10.59 6.48 -34.10
C GLU A 107 -11.35 7.06 -32.91
N LYS A 108 -11.76 6.21 -31.96
CA LYS A 108 -12.49 6.57 -30.75
C LYS A 108 -11.90 5.87 -29.54
N CYS A 109 -12.02 6.52 -28.39
CA CYS A 109 -11.69 5.92 -27.10
C CYS A 109 -12.96 5.76 -26.24
N HIS A 110 -13.61 4.60 -26.33
CA HIS A 110 -14.84 4.30 -25.57
C HIS A 110 -14.66 4.37 -24.05
N PHE A 111 -13.41 4.31 -23.58
CA PHE A 111 -13.07 4.51 -22.16
C PHE A 111 -12.97 5.97 -21.73
N GLN A 112 -13.14 6.96 -22.65
CA GLN A 112 -12.90 8.37 -22.33
C GLN A 112 -13.82 8.84 -21.18
N HIS A 113 -15.09 8.55 -21.28
CA HIS A 113 -16.11 8.94 -20.30
C HIS A 113 -16.50 7.83 -19.34
N PHE A 114 -15.95 6.63 -19.50
CA PHE A 114 -16.24 5.50 -18.61
C PHE A 114 -15.76 5.79 -17.19
N ALA A 115 -16.69 5.80 -16.23
CA ALA A 115 -16.39 5.91 -14.82
C ALA A 115 -15.93 4.55 -14.27
N LEU A 116 -14.74 4.50 -13.66
CA LEU A 116 -14.29 3.28 -12.99
C LEU A 116 -15.25 2.94 -11.84
N PRO A 117 -15.52 1.64 -11.57
CA PRO A 117 -16.30 1.22 -10.42
C PRO A 117 -15.83 1.91 -9.13
N LYS A 118 -16.74 2.22 -8.21
CA LYS A 118 -16.34 2.76 -6.90
C LYS A 118 -15.42 1.78 -6.19
N GLN A 119 -14.40 2.30 -5.54
CA GLN A 119 -13.52 1.50 -4.71
C GLN A 119 -14.30 0.99 -3.50
N SER A 120 -14.02 -0.24 -3.06
CA SER A 120 -14.60 -0.75 -1.81
C SER A 120 -14.19 0.15 -0.64
N GLU A 121 -15.09 0.32 0.32
CA GLU A 121 -14.72 0.99 1.56
C GLU A 121 -13.62 0.20 2.26
N ARG A 122 -12.44 0.80 2.34
CA ARG A 122 -11.32 0.19 3.04
C ARG A 122 -11.37 0.56 4.51
N THR A 123 -11.66 -0.42 5.35
CA THR A 123 -11.36 -0.28 6.77
C THR A 123 -9.88 -0.54 6.97
N PRO A 124 -9.11 0.40 7.56
CA PRO A 124 -7.71 0.16 7.90
C PRO A 124 -7.64 -1.08 8.80
N ARG A 125 -6.78 -2.02 8.43
CA ARG A 125 -6.55 -3.23 9.22
C ARG A 125 -5.52 -2.96 10.32
N ALA A 126 -5.76 -1.94 11.14
CA ALA A 126 -4.97 -1.74 12.34
C ALA A 126 -5.26 -2.86 13.35
N LEU A 127 -4.30 -3.18 14.18
CA LEU A 127 -4.52 -4.09 15.29
C LEU A 127 -5.46 -3.46 16.32
N SER A 128 -6.25 -4.27 16.99
CA SER A 128 -6.85 -3.89 18.26
C SER A 128 -5.73 -3.77 19.33
N ARG A 129 -5.98 -3.00 20.38
CA ARG A 129 -5.06 -2.90 21.52
C ARG A 129 -4.72 -4.27 22.09
N GLU A 130 -5.72 -5.11 22.26
CA GLU A 130 -5.55 -6.49 22.75
C GLU A 130 -4.63 -7.32 21.83
N SER A 131 -4.85 -7.26 20.51
CA SER A 131 -4.00 -7.99 19.54
C SER A 131 -2.55 -7.46 19.53
N PHE A 132 -2.38 -6.15 19.67
CA PHE A 132 -1.06 -5.53 19.78
C PHE A 132 -0.32 -6.03 21.03
N GLU A 133 -0.98 -6.03 22.19
CA GLU A 133 -0.42 -6.52 23.45
C GLU A 133 -0.07 -8.01 23.37
N LYS A 134 -0.93 -8.84 22.81
CA LYS A 134 -0.64 -10.26 22.58
C LYS A 134 0.61 -10.48 21.71
N ILE A 135 0.82 -9.66 20.66
CA ILE A 135 2.04 -9.77 19.83
C ILE A 135 3.26 -9.27 20.60
N ARG A 136 3.14 -8.17 21.34
CA ARG A 136 4.22 -7.61 22.15
C ARG A 136 4.73 -8.63 23.17
N ASP A 137 3.80 -9.26 23.87
CA ASP A 137 4.09 -10.10 25.05
C ASP A 137 4.21 -11.60 24.69
N VAL A 138 4.05 -11.99 23.42
CA VAL A 138 4.12 -13.40 23.01
C VAL A 138 5.48 -14.01 23.35
N GLU A 139 5.45 -15.12 24.06
CA GLU A 139 6.64 -15.90 24.34
C GLU A 139 7.10 -16.68 23.09
N ILE A 140 8.31 -16.40 22.66
CA ILE A 140 8.92 -17.06 21.50
C ILE A 140 10.13 -17.86 22.01
N PRO A 141 10.17 -19.19 21.79
CA PRO A 141 11.30 -20.01 22.20
C PRO A 141 12.64 -19.46 21.69
N ALA A 142 13.67 -19.45 22.52
CA ALA A 142 14.98 -18.83 22.24
C ALA A 142 15.64 -19.35 20.95
N TYR A 143 15.40 -20.60 20.55
CA TYR A 143 15.92 -21.18 19.33
C TYR A 143 15.23 -20.62 18.06
N ARG A 144 14.06 -19.97 18.18
CA ARG A 144 13.32 -19.36 17.05
C ARG A 144 13.73 -17.90 16.78
N LYS A 145 15.03 -17.65 16.69
CA LYS A 145 15.61 -16.30 16.51
C LYS A 145 14.96 -15.48 15.38
N SER A 146 14.64 -16.12 14.24
CA SER A 146 14.00 -15.43 13.11
C SER A 146 12.56 -15.00 13.41
N HIS A 147 11.82 -15.71 14.27
CA HIS A 147 10.49 -15.29 14.70
C HIS A 147 10.57 -14.10 15.68
N MET A 148 11.56 -14.12 16.60
CA MET A 148 11.82 -12.97 17.47
C MET A 148 12.18 -11.72 16.67
N LEU A 149 13.09 -11.84 15.71
CA LEU A 149 13.45 -10.73 14.83
C LEU A 149 12.22 -10.22 14.04
N ALA A 150 11.38 -11.12 13.51
CA ALA A 150 10.18 -10.73 12.77
C ALA A 150 9.15 -10.00 13.65
N ARG A 151 8.94 -10.46 14.91
CA ARG A 151 8.13 -9.77 15.90
C ARG A 151 8.69 -8.39 16.20
N ASP A 152 9.97 -8.29 16.46
CA ASP A 152 10.62 -7.06 16.89
C ASP A 152 10.65 -6.02 15.75
N LEU A 153 10.87 -6.44 14.50
CA LEU A 153 10.70 -5.59 13.32
C LEU A 153 9.25 -5.12 13.15
N PHE A 154 8.29 -5.99 13.41
CA PHE A 154 6.87 -5.63 13.36
C PHE A 154 6.52 -4.59 14.45
N LEU A 155 6.99 -4.79 15.69
CA LEU A 155 6.81 -3.84 16.78
C LEU A 155 7.52 -2.51 16.50
N PHE A 156 8.75 -2.55 15.97
CA PHE A 156 9.44 -1.34 15.55
C PHE A 156 8.62 -0.55 14.51
N ALA A 157 7.99 -1.24 13.56
CA ALA A 157 7.08 -0.60 12.61
C ALA A 157 5.79 -0.10 13.27
N CYS A 158 5.28 -0.74 14.32
CA CYS A 158 4.17 -0.21 15.12
C CYS A 158 4.54 1.10 15.83
N TYR A 159 5.79 1.26 16.28
CA TYR A 159 6.25 2.47 16.97
C TYR A 159 6.76 3.57 16.05
N THR A 160 7.04 3.30 14.77
CA THR A 160 7.64 4.24 13.84
C THR A 160 6.85 4.47 12.55
N GLY A 161 5.89 3.60 12.24
CA GLY A 161 5.14 3.64 10.99
C GLY A 161 5.95 3.24 9.76
N VAL A 162 7.18 2.76 9.90
CA VAL A 162 8.06 2.37 8.79
C VAL A 162 7.44 1.20 7.99
N SER A 163 7.48 1.29 6.65
CA SER A 163 7.02 0.17 5.82
C SER A 163 8.06 -0.95 5.79
N TYR A 164 7.66 -2.17 5.41
CA TYR A 164 8.60 -3.28 5.29
C TYR A 164 9.78 -2.96 4.35
N ALA A 165 9.50 -2.39 3.18
CA ALA A 165 10.53 -2.05 2.20
C ALA A 165 11.53 -1.01 2.73
N ASP A 166 11.05 -0.08 3.56
CA ASP A 166 11.87 0.93 4.19
C ASP A 166 12.64 0.32 5.39
N ALA A 167 11.98 -0.48 6.25
CA ALA A 167 12.58 -1.09 7.44
C ALA A 167 13.82 -1.96 7.15
N VAL A 168 13.81 -2.68 6.02
CA VAL A 168 14.96 -3.51 5.59
C VAL A 168 16.07 -2.72 4.90
N SER A 169 15.97 -1.41 4.84
CA SER A 169 16.94 -0.55 4.14
C SER A 169 17.42 0.65 4.93
N ILE A 170 16.84 0.91 6.10
CA ILE A 170 17.30 1.98 6.96
C ILE A 170 18.65 1.63 7.59
N THR A 171 19.53 2.64 7.63
CA THR A 171 20.89 2.55 8.15
C THR A 171 21.08 3.54 9.30
N ASN A 172 22.27 3.58 9.91
CA ASN A 172 22.61 4.57 10.93
C ASN A 172 22.54 6.03 10.40
N GLU A 173 22.73 6.26 9.10
CA GLU A 173 22.61 7.58 8.48
C GLU A 173 21.17 8.14 8.55
N ASN A 174 20.20 7.28 8.75
CA ASN A 174 18.79 7.67 8.92
C ASN A 174 18.45 8.10 10.36
N LEU A 175 19.38 7.92 11.30
CA LEU A 175 19.25 8.35 12.67
C LEU A 175 19.81 9.77 12.85
N TYR A 176 19.04 10.64 13.47
CA TYR A 176 19.41 12.03 13.74
C TYR A 176 19.08 12.39 15.18
N THR A 177 20.05 12.94 15.90
CA THR A 177 19.84 13.49 17.23
C THR A 177 19.53 14.99 17.13
N ASP A 178 18.42 15.44 17.70
CA ASP A 178 18.07 16.87 17.75
C ASP A 178 18.83 17.61 18.86
N ASP A 179 18.68 18.94 18.91
CA ASP A 179 19.36 19.80 19.86
C ASP A 179 19.00 19.49 21.34
N ASN A 180 17.90 18.78 21.56
CA ASN A 180 17.45 18.34 22.88
C ASN A 180 17.90 16.93 23.24
N GLY A 181 18.76 16.31 22.41
CA GLY A 181 19.26 14.94 22.60
C GLY A 181 18.28 13.85 22.21
N ALA A 182 17.14 14.17 21.60
CA ALA A 182 16.18 13.16 21.19
C ALA A 182 16.54 12.57 19.82
N LEU A 183 16.45 11.24 19.71
CA LEU A 183 16.76 10.51 18.49
C LEU A 183 15.54 10.43 17.56
N TRP A 184 15.76 10.76 16.30
CA TRP A 184 14.77 10.75 15.24
C TRP A 184 15.17 9.76 14.15
N LEU A 185 14.17 9.10 13.55
CA LEU A 185 14.31 8.35 12.31
C LEU A 185 13.86 9.23 11.14
N LYS A 186 14.79 9.59 10.24
CA LYS A 186 14.53 10.41 9.05
C LYS A 186 14.97 9.65 7.80
N TYR A 187 14.04 9.40 6.89
CA TYR A 187 14.34 8.64 5.67
C TYR A 187 13.46 9.08 4.48
N ARG A 188 13.89 8.72 3.28
CA ARG A 188 13.05 8.81 2.07
C ARG A 188 12.41 7.46 1.83
N ARG A 189 11.12 7.45 1.58
CA ARG A 189 10.36 6.23 1.31
C ARG A 189 10.73 5.65 -0.04
N LYS A 190 11.07 4.37 -0.10
CA LYS A 190 11.41 3.66 -1.35
C LYS A 190 10.27 3.65 -2.38
N LYS A 191 9.01 3.81 -1.96
CA LYS A 191 7.87 3.75 -2.87
C LYS A 191 7.64 5.04 -3.65
N ASN A 192 7.89 6.20 -3.07
CA ASN A 192 7.48 7.50 -3.62
C ASN A 192 8.45 8.65 -3.32
N GLU A 193 9.64 8.36 -2.78
CA GLU A 193 10.70 9.31 -2.43
C GLU A 193 10.30 10.43 -1.44
N HIS A 194 9.09 10.35 -0.86
CA HIS A 194 8.66 11.32 0.15
C HIS A 194 9.42 11.14 1.46
N ARG A 195 9.74 12.24 2.10
CA ARG A 195 10.39 12.27 3.41
C ARG A 195 9.43 11.82 4.49
N ALA A 196 9.89 10.94 5.36
CA ALA A 196 9.25 10.54 6.60
C ALA A 196 10.18 10.90 7.76
N SER A 197 9.61 11.36 8.87
CA SER A 197 10.37 11.74 10.05
C SER A 197 9.56 11.43 11.31
N VAL A 198 10.14 10.62 12.20
CA VAL A 198 9.49 10.17 13.43
C VAL A 198 10.48 10.27 14.58
N LYS A 199 10.07 10.90 15.68
CA LYS A 199 10.82 10.84 16.94
C LYS A 199 10.69 9.45 17.53
N LEU A 200 11.81 8.86 17.92
CA LEU A 200 11.81 7.50 18.40
C LEU A 200 11.32 7.41 19.85
N LEU A 201 10.35 6.55 20.07
CA LEU A 201 9.84 6.21 21.39
C LEU A 201 10.86 5.30 22.14
N PRO A 202 10.83 5.26 23.47
CA PRO A 202 11.73 4.40 24.27
C PRO A 202 11.73 2.93 23.82
N GLU A 203 10.57 2.40 23.44
CA GLU A 203 10.41 1.03 22.95
C GLU A 203 11.13 0.81 21.61
N ALA A 204 11.07 1.79 20.71
CA ALA A 204 11.80 1.74 19.45
C ALA A 204 13.31 1.83 19.66
N LEU A 205 13.76 2.65 20.64
CA LEU A 205 15.17 2.76 21.03
C LEU A 205 15.68 1.44 21.62
N ALA A 206 14.92 0.80 22.49
CA ALA A 206 15.27 -0.50 23.05
C ALA A 206 15.44 -1.59 21.97
N LEU A 207 14.59 -1.56 20.94
CA LEU A 207 14.72 -2.49 19.80
C LEU A 207 15.96 -2.18 18.94
N LEU A 208 16.32 -0.91 18.74
CA LEU A 208 17.55 -0.55 18.05
C LEU A 208 18.78 -1.02 18.81
N GLU A 209 18.82 -0.80 20.13
CA GLU A 209 19.95 -1.25 20.97
C GLU A 209 20.08 -2.76 20.99
N LYS A 210 18.95 -3.49 21.06
CA LYS A 210 18.92 -4.97 21.01
C LYS A 210 19.57 -5.54 19.74
N TYR A 211 19.40 -4.86 18.59
CA TYR A 211 19.91 -5.32 17.29
C TYR A 211 21.11 -4.52 16.80
N LYS A 212 21.72 -3.70 17.66
CA LYS A 212 22.91 -2.94 17.34
C LYS A 212 24.04 -3.86 16.90
N ASP A 213 24.63 -3.54 15.76
CA ASP A 213 25.73 -4.30 15.16
C ASP A 213 26.52 -3.38 14.24
N GLU A 214 27.71 -3.00 14.66
CA GLU A 214 28.56 -2.05 13.95
C GLU A 214 29.13 -2.61 12.63
N THR A 215 29.08 -3.93 12.46
CA THR A 215 29.54 -4.59 11.23
C THR A 215 28.49 -4.63 10.15
N ARG A 216 27.23 -4.32 10.51
CA ARG A 216 26.09 -4.34 9.59
C ARG A 216 25.71 -2.92 9.15
N GLU A 217 25.48 -2.75 7.86
CA GLU A 217 25.04 -1.47 7.28
C GLU A 217 23.62 -1.10 7.73
N THR A 218 22.70 -2.06 7.74
CA THR A 218 21.29 -1.83 8.10
C THR A 218 21.05 -1.90 9.61
N LEU A 219 20.07 -1.12 10.11
CA LEU A 219 19.72 -1.10 11.55
C LEU A 219 19.27 -2.47 12.08
N PHE A 220 18.64 -3.28 11.25
CA PHE A 220 18.17 -4.62 11.59
C PHE A 220 18.68 -5.67 10.61
N PRO A 221 18.83 -6.93 11.04
CA PRO A 221 19.07 -8.04 10.11
C PRO A 221 17.92 -8.12 9.08
N ILE A 222 18.25 -8.47 7.84
CA ILE A 222 17.28 -8.51 6.74
C ILE A 222 16.51 -9.84 6.78
N ILE A 223 15.20 -9.76 6.83
CA ILE A 223 14.29 -10.89 6.55
C ILE A 223 13.71 -10.66 5.15
N HIS A 224 13.83 -11.61 4.23
CA HIS A 224 13.22 -11.49 2.91
C HIS A 224 11.69 -11.55 2.98
N HIS A 225 11.01 -10.77 2.12
CA HIS A 225 9.56 -10.57 2.15
C HIS A 225 8.72 -11.86 2.22
N PRO A 226 8.98 -12.94 1.46
CA PRO A 226 8.23 -14.19 1.59
C PRO A 226 8.37 -14.83 2.97
N ASN A 227 9.56 -14.75 3.57
CA ASN A 227 9.83 -15.24 4.91
C ASN A 227 9.12 -14.40 5.97
N MET A 228 9.11 -13.05 5.82
CA MET A 228 8.35 -12.16 6.70
C MET A 228 6.86 -12.55 6.73
N LYS A 229 6.23 -12.78 5.58
CA LYS A 229 4.83 -13.23 5.51
C LYS A 229 4.61 -14.53 6.30
N ARG A 230 5.53 -15.51 6.16
CA ARG A 230 5.47 -16.79 6.91
C ARG A 230 5.63 -16.56 8.42
N HIS A 231 6.56 -15.69 8.83
CA HIS A 231 6.75 -15.36 10.22
C HIS A 231 5.54 -14.65 10.83
N MET A 232 4.91 -13.72 10.10
CA MET A 232 3.68 -13.06 10.58
C MET A 232 2.55 -14.07 10.83
N LYS A 233 2.36 -15.04 9.93
CA LYS A 233 1.38 -16.11 10.13
C LYS A 233 1.70 -16.96 11.38
N ALA A 234 2.96 -17.30 11.59
CA ALA A 234 3.38 -18.06 12.76
C ALA A 234 3.22 -17.26 14.06
N LEU A 235 3.53 -15.96 14.04
CA LEU A 235 3.34 -15.06 15.19
C LEU A 235 1.87 -14.91 15.56
N ALA A 236 0.97 -14.77 14.57
CA ALA A 236 -0.46 -14.75 14.82
C ALA A 236 -0.94 -16.01 15.54
N ALA A 237 -0.49 -17.19 15.09
CA ALA A 237 -0.81 -18.45 15.73
C ALA A 237 -0.24 -18.56 17.17
N LEU A 238 1.01 -18.14 17.40
CA LEU A 238 1.63 -18.14 18.73
C LEU A 238 0.94 -17.16 19.69
N ALA A 239 0.50 -16.00 19.18
CA ALA A 239 -0.19 -14.99 19.98
C ALA A 239 -1.71 -15.26 20.12
N GLY A 240 -2.22 -16.36 19.56
CA GLY A 240 -3.65 -16.70 19.62
C GLY A 240 -4.56 -15.70 18.87
N ILE A 241 -4.02 -15.07 17.80
CA ILE A 241 -4.76 -14.12 16.95
C ILE A 241 -5.38 -14.92 15.80
N LYS A 242 -6.71 -14.80 15.65
CA LYS A 242 -7.46 -15.52 14.60
C LYS A 242 -7.36 -14.86 13.23
N ASP A 243 -7.15 -13.55 13.21
CA ASP A 243 -7.08 -12.77 11.97
C ASP A 243 -5.71 -12.94 11.28
N ASP A 244 -5.72 -12.80 9.96
CA ASP A 244 -4.48 -12.77 9.17
C ASP A 244 -3.61 -11.57 9.57
N LEU A 245 -2.43 -11.86 10.12
CA LEU A 245 -1.43 -10.87 10.46
C LEU A 245 -0.51 -10.60 9.26
N CYS A 246 -0.39 -9.35 8.86
CA CYS A 246 0.58 -8.93 7.86
C CYS A 246 1.41 -7.74 8.34
N TYR A 247 2.65 -7.62 7.84
CA TYR A 247 3.55 -6.56 8.27
C TYR A 247 2.99 -5.14 8.11
N HIS A 248 2.16 -4.92 7.08
CA HIS A 248 1.59 -3.60 6.82
C HIS A 248 0.60 -3.13 7.90
N GLN A 249 0.02 -4.06 8.67
CA GLN A 249 -0.83 -3.72 9.82
C GLN A 249 -0.06 -2.96 10.89
N ALA A 250 1.25 -3.16 11.04
CA ALA A 250 2.08 -2.38 11.96
C ALA A 250 1.99 -0.88 11.66
N ARG A 251 2.11 -0.50 10.38
CA ARG A 251 2.00 0.89 9.96
C ARG A 251 0.57 1.45 10.14
N HIS A 252 -0.45 0.62 9.92
CA HIS A 252 -1.83 0.99 10.24
C HIS A 252 -2.02 1.20 11.74
N SER A 253 -1.43 0.34 12.58
CA SER A 253 -1.48 0.46 14.05
C SER A 253 -0.71 1.68 14.55
N PHE A 254 0.44 2.03 13.94
CA PHE A 254 1.11 3.30 14.23
C PHE A 254 0.19 4.48 13.99
N ALA A 255 -0.46 4.54 12.82
CA ALA A 255 -1.31 5.66 12.45
C ALA A 255 -2.55 5.81 13.33
N SER A 256 -3.18 4.71 13.75
CA SER A 256 -4.40 4.73 14.54
C SER A 256 -4.15 4.55 16.03
N LEU A 257 -3.67 3.36 16.44
CA LEU A 257 -3.56 2.95 17.84
C LEU A 257 -2.49 3.76 18.61
N ILE A 258 -1.34 4.06 17.97
CA ILE A 258 -0.22 4.70 18.66
C ILE A 258 -0.31 6.23 18.56
N THR A 259 -0.67 6.79 17.40
CA THR A 259 -0.62 8.25 17.20
C THR A 259 -1.98 8.91 17.29
N LEU A 260 -2.99 8.44 16.54
CA LEU A 260 -4.30 9.11 16.52
C LEU A 260 -5.03 8.99 17.86
N GLU A 261 -4.99 7.80 18.52
CA GLU A 261 -5.54 7.64 19.87
C GLU A 261 -4.83 8.51 20.91
N ALA A 262 -3.53 8.77 20.72
CA ALA A 262 -2.76 9.70 21.56
C ALA A 262 -3.06 11.19 21.24
N GLY A 263 -3.93 11.48 20.30
CA GLY A 263 -4.34 12.84 19.96
C GLY A 263 -3.40 13.57 18.98
N VAL A 264 -2.49 12.86 18.30
CA VAL A 264 -1.63 13.46 17.26
C VAL A 264 -2.50 13.89 16.07
N PRO A 265 -2.40 15.16 15.60
CA PRO A 265 -3.16 15.62 14.43
C PRO A 265 -2.86 14.81 13.18
N ILE A 266 -3.89 14.61 12.35
CA ILE A 266 -3.80 13.75 11.16
C ILE A 266 -2.79 14.26 10.12
N GLU A 267 -2.60 15.58 10.04
CA GLU A 267 -1.61 16.23 9.19
C GLU A 267 -0.18 15.88 9.64
N THR A 268 0.03 15.83 10.96
CA THR A 268 1.30 15.42 11.57
C THR A 268 1.55 13.94 11.28
N ILE A 269 0.54 13.08 11.47
CA ILE A 269 0.64 11.64 11.15
C ILE A 269 0.97 11.45 9.67
N SER A 270 0.34 12.21 8.78
CA SER A 270 0.61 12.15 7.34
C SER A 270 2.07 12.45 7.01
N ARG A 271 2.66 13.46 7.65
CA ARG A 271 4.09 13.81 7.53
C ARG A 271 5.00 12.75 8.13
N MET A 272 4.68 12.24 9.33
CA MET A 272 5.43 11.13 9.96
C MET A 272 5.47 9.91 9.06
N LEU A 273 4.36 9.60 8.40
CA LEU A 273 4.25 8.49 7.47
C LEU A 273 4.84 8.76 6.07
N GLY A 274 5.14 10.01 5.72
CA GLY A 274 5.59 10.37 4.37
C GLY A 274 4.54 10.07 3.30
N HIS A 275 3.28 10.45 3.55
CA HIS A 275 2.22 10.39 2.55
C HIS A 275 2.29 11.64 1.66
N SER A 276 2.12 11.45 0.34
CA SER A 276 2.05 12.54 -0.63
C SER A 276 0.71 13.27 -0.61
N ASP A 277 -0.33 12.56 -0.17
CA ASP A 277 -1.70 13.04 -0.10
C ASP A 277 -2.30 12.64 1.25
N ILE A 278 -2.85 13.62 1.94
CA ILE A 278 -3.48 13.44 3.25
C ILE A 278 -4.67 12.48 3.19
N SER A 279 -5.34 12.37 2.04
CA SER A 279 -6.44 11.42 1.83
C SER A 279 -6.04 9.98 2.14
N THR A 280 -4.76 9.65 1.93
CA THR A 280 -4.18 8.35 2.30
C THR A 280 -4.17 8.13 3.83
N THR A 281 -4.11 9.22 4.61
CA THR A 281 -4.10 9.18 6.07
C THR A 281 -5.53 9.28 6.62
N GLN A 282 -6.42 9.97 5.93
CA GLN A 282 -7.83 10.14 6.32
C GLN A 282 -8.59 8.83 6.48
N VAL A 283 -8.12 7.75 5.85
CA VAL A 283 -8.69 6.41 6.07
C VAL A 283 -8.60 5.95 7.54
N TYR A 284 -7.70 6.55 8.33
CA TYR A 284 -7.55 6.29 9.76
C TYR A 284 -8.41 7.20 10.63
N ALA A 285 -8.95 8.30 10.09
CA ALA A 285 -9.67 9.35 10.82
C ALA A 285 -11.10 8.94 11.26
N ARG A 286 -11.36 7.65 11.46
CA ARG A 286 -12.61 7.20 12.08
C ARG A 286 -12.55 7.54 13.56
N VAL A 287 -13.12 8.69 13.91
CA VAL A 287 -13.26 9.14 15.29
C VAL A 287 -14.26 8.20 16.00
N SER A 288 -13.80 7.52 17.04
CA SER A 288 -14.73 6.75 17.88
C SER A 288 -15.64 7.70 18.67
N PRO A 289 -16.87 7.30 19.02
CA PRO A 289 -17.73 8.10 19.89
C PRO A 289 -17.03 8.54 21.17
N LYS A 290 -16.25 7.65 21.79
CA LYS A 290 -15.44 7.95 22.97
C LYS A 290 -14.47 9.10 22.73
N LYS A 291 -13.72 9.06 21.63
CA LYS A 291 -12.77 10.11 21.27
C LYS A 291 -13.47 11.44 21.00
N LEU A 292 -14.64 11.42 20.36
CA LEU A 292 -15.44 12.61 20.14
C LEU A 292 -15.82 13.30 21.47
N PHE A 293 -16.29 12.51 22.45
CA PHE A 293 -16.62 13.05 23.78
C PHE A 293 -15.39 13.63 24.47
N GLU A 294 -14.27 12.91 24.50
CA GLU A 294 -13.02 13.38 25.09
C GLU A 294 -12.52 14.70 24.45
N ASP A 295 -12.64 14.83 23.14
CA ASP A 295 -12.22 16.04 22.42
C ASP A 295 -13.19 17.20 22.65
N MET A 296 -14.51 16.92 22.78
CA MET A 296 -15.51 17.92 23.17
C MET A 296 -15.30 18.42 24.61
N ASP A 297 -14.97 17.54 25.55
CA ASP A 297 -14.63 17.95 26.92
C ASP A 297 -13.40 18.87 26.96
N LYS A 298 -12.35 18.54 26.18
CA LYS A 298 -11.18 19.41 26.03
C LYS A 298 -11.53 20.75 25.39
N PHE A 299 -12.40 20.74 24.37
CA PHE A 299 -12.87 21.98 23.74
C PHE A 299 -13.62 22.84 24.71
N ILE A 300 -14.55 22.31 25.49
CA ILE A 300 -15.31 23.04 26.51
C ILE A 300 -14.36 23.64 27.56
N GLU A 301 -13.39 22.85 28.02
CA GLU A 301 -12.38 23.34 28.99
C GLU A 301 -11.54 24.48 28.41
N ALA A 302 -11.06 24.33 27.19
CA ALA A 302 -10.24 25.34 26.52
C ALA A 302 -10.99 26.63 26.18
N THR A 303 -12.32 26.61 26.15
CA THR A 303 -13.18 27.74 25.80
C THR A 303 -13.88 28.36 27.01
N LYS A 304 -13.59 27.93 28.24
CA LYS A 304 -14.23 28.44 29.46
C LYS A 304 -14.14 29.96 29.62
N ASP A 305 -13.06 30.55 29.11
CA ASP A 305 -12.82 31.99 29.21
C ASP A 305 -13.50 32.80 28.08
N PHE A 306 -14.10 32.12 27.09
CA PHE A 306 -14.92 32.79 26.07
C PHE A 306 -16.34 33.06 26.63
N GLN A 307 -16.45 34.04 27.50
CA GLN A 307 -17.77 34.45 27.99
C GLN A 307 -18.52 35.21 26.88
N LEU A 308 -19.63 34.62 26.41
CA LEU A 308 -20.62 35.39 25.66
C LEU A 308 -21.28 36.37 26.65
N VAL A 309 -21.04 37.66 26.47
CA VAL A 309 -21.86 38.69 27.12
C VAL A 309 -23.18 38.71 26.36
N LEU A 310 -24.20 38.09 26.91
CA LEU A 310 -25.57 38.15 26.43
C LEU A 310 -26.26 39.44 26.88
#